data_7ff8e76fab7b52273a980863798af0cd
#
_entry.id   7ff8e76fab7b52273a980863798af0cd
#
_cell.length_a   1.000
_cell.length_b   1.000
_cell.length_c   1.000
_cell.angle_alpha   90.00
_cell.angle_beta   90.00
_cell.angle_gamma   90.00
#
_symmetry.space_group_name_H-M   'P 1'
#
loop_
_entity.id
_entity.type
_entity.pdbx_description
1 polymer ?
#
loop_
_entity_poly.entity_id
_entity_poly.type
_entity_poly.pdbx_seq_one_letter_code
_entity_poly.pdbx_strand_id
1 'polypeptide(L)'
;MITIDLFIPSYHRPDNVKTLKTMLNLGWDARHIYIVIDSEADDKVEYEELCAKVGCNLEVFDMDEARKRYDYVHRPSKARRSCGQARNMFQDIARAKGIDFYIVQDDDTQNMQYKCFGRYKRMATSDDLERVVYSVKEMMKRRKIGLFGLSQTGDCFQVPYEKLIRYKVMNFTFYNLPYIYRGERGVQDEDTAMFVGALNEGYFTGSCADGLILQQMPSA
;
A
#
# COMPACT_ATOMS: atom_id res chain seq x y z
N MET A 1 -1.56 -19.65 -0.50
CA MET A 1 -2.21 -18.62 -1.35
C MET A 1 -2.72 -17.50 -0.46
N ILE A 2 -2.35 -16.24 -0.74
CA ILE A 2 -2.67 -15.09 0.11
C ILE A 2 -4.04 -14.53 -0.27
N THR A 3 -4.94 -14.44 0.71
CA THR A 3 -6.34 -13.98 0.57
C THR A 3 -6.60 -12.69 1.36
N ILE A 4 -5.58 -11.87 1.55
CA ILE A 4 -5.73 -10.53 2.12
C ILE A 4 -5.92 -9.54 0.97
N ASP A 5 -6.83 -8.59 1.13
CA ASP A 5 -7.12 -7.61 0.09
C ASP A 5 -5.94 -6.67 -0.12
N LEU A 6 -5.52 -6.50 -1.36
CA LEU A 6 -4.40 -5.68 -1.81
C LEU A 6 -4.90 -4.61 -2.76
N PHE A 7 -4.74 -3.35 -2.41
CA PHE A 7 -5.04 -2.20 -3.26
C PHE A 7 -3.77 -1.69 -3.94
N ILE A 8 -3.80 -1.57 -5.25
CA ILE A 8 -2.71 -1.08 -6.09
C ILE A 8 -3.19 0.18 -6.80
N PRO A 9 -2.79 1.39 -6.35
CA PRO A 9 -3.04 2.61 -7.12
C PRO A 9 -2.27 2.55 -8.43
N SER A 10 -2.91 2.84 -9.53
CA SER A 10 -2.23 2.91 -10.83
C SER A 10 -2.75 4.10 -11.65
N TYR A 11 -1.88 4.63 -12.52
CA TYR A 11 -2.19 5.78 -13.35
C TYR A 11 -1.39 5.73 -14.64
N HIS A 12 -2.09 5.70 -15.79
CA HIS A 12 -1.52 5.66 -17.15
C HIS A 12 -0.47 4.56 -17.41
N ARG A 13 -0.71 3.36 -16.83
CA ARG A 13 0.23 2.23 -16.96
C ARG A 13 -0.45 0.87 -17.02
N PRO A 14 -1.57 0.68 -17.73
CA PRO A 14 -2.27 -0.61 -17.73
C PRO A 14 -1.36 -1.76 -18.16
N ASP A 15 -0.46 -1.53 -19.12
CA ASP A 15 0.48 -2.55 -19.61
C ASP A 15 1.66 -2.82 -18.66
N ASN A 16 1.86 -2.00 -17.63
CA ASN A 16 3.07 -2.04 -16.80
C ASN A 16 2.79 -1.94 -15.28
N VAL A 17 1.72 -2.58 -14.82
CA VAL A 17 1.45 -2.75 -13.37
C VAL A 17 2.36 -3.86 -12.83
N LYS A 18 3.62 -3.50 -12.54
CA LYS A 18 4.67 -4.47 -12.13
C LYS A 18 4.30 -5.20 -10.84
N THR A 19 3.71 -4.47 -9.90
CA THR A 19 3.25 -5.02 -8.62
C THR A 19 2.23 -6.15 -8.80
N LEU A 20 1.28 -6.01 -9.72
CA LEU A 20 0.32 -7.06 -10.01
C LEU A 20 1.03 -8.37 -10.37
N LYS A 21 1.95 -8.32 -11.35
CA LYS A 21 2.73 -9.47 -11.78
C LYS A 21 3.56 -10.07 -10.65
N THR A 22 4.20 -9.23 -9.86
CA THR A 22 5.03 -9.65 -8.73
C THR A 22 4.21 -10.38 -7.66
N MET A 23 3.05 -9.83 -7.30
CA MET A 23 2.20 -10.43 -6.26
C MET A 23 1.59 -11.75 -6.72
N LEU A 24 1.14 -11.84 -7.96
CA LEU A 24 0.65 -13.10 -8.52
C LEU A 24 1.73 -14.19 -8.51
N ASN A 25 2.95 -13.85 -8.93
CA ASN A 25 4.09 -14.79 -8.90
C ASN A 25 4.46 -15.24 -7.47
N LEU A 26 4.18 -14.41 -6.48
CA LEU A 26 4.38 -14.72 -5.05
C LEU A 26 3.16 -15.36 -4.38
N GLY A 27 2.16 -15.80 -5.15
CA GLY A 27 1.03 -16.60 -4.67
C GLY A 27 -0.13 -15.80 -4.08
N TRP A 28 -0.26 -14.52 -4.45
CA TRP A 28 -1.46 -13.76 -4.11
C TRP A 28 -2.65 -14.21 -4.95
N ASP A 29 -3.80 -14.39 -4.32
CA ASP A 29 -5.04 -14.68 -5.05
C ASP A 29 -5.51 -13.44 -5.81
N ALA A 30 -5.62 -13.53 -7.12
CA ALA A 30 -6.05 -12.42 -7.97
C ALA A 30 -7.38 -11.79 -7.53
N ARG A 31 -8.31 -12.60 -7.03
CA ARG A 31 -9.63 -12.15 -6.55
C ARG A 31 -9.56 -11.21 -5.35
N HIS A 32 -8.42 -11.16 -4.66
CA HIS A 32 -8.12 -10.26 -3.56
C HIS A 32 -7.18 -9.11 -3.97
N ILE A 33 -6.95 -8.90 -5.27
CA ILE A 33 -6.21 -7.76 -5.79
C ILE A 33 -7.18 -6.76 -6.41
N TYR A 34 -7.05 -5.51 -6.03
CA TYR A 34 -7.82 -4.37 -6.54
C TYR A 34 -6.87 -3.37 -7.17
N ILE A 35 -6.97 -3.18 -8.49
CA ILE A 35 -6.34 -2.05 -9.16
C ILE A 35 -7.27 -0.87 -8.97
N VAL A 36 -6.72 0.26 -8.50
CA VAL A 36 -7.52 1.44 -8.19
C VAL A 36 -7.07 2.60 -9.05
N ILE A 37 -7.99 3.13 -9.85
CA ILE A 37 -7.79 4.28 -10.73
C ILE A 37 -8.78 5.39 -10.39
N ASP A 38 -8.51 6.59 -10.82
CA ASP A 38 -9.47 7.69 -10.70
C ASP A 38 -10.46 7.76 -11.88
N SER A 39 -11.58 8.46 -11.67
CA SER A 39 -12.65 8.60 -12.67
C SER A 39 -12.24 9.41 -13.91
N GLU A 40 -11.13 10.14 -13.84
CA GLU A 40 -10.61 10.94 -14.96
C GLU A 40 -9.55 10.18 -15.78
N ALA A 41 -9.31 8.89 -15.47
CA ALA A 41 -8.39 8.05 -16.22
C ALA A 41 -8.96 7.77 -17.62
N ASP A 42 -8.24 8.16 -18.66
CA ASP A 42 -8.61 7.96 -20.07
C ASP A 42 -8.30 6.55 -20.59
N ASP A 43 -7.52 5.77 -19.84
CA ASP A 43 -7.12 4.38 -20.10
C ASP A 43 -7.91 3.35 -19.25
N LYS A 44 -9.13 3.70 -18.86
CA LYS A 44 -9.99 2.83 -18.05
C LYS A 44 -10.31 1.50 -18.73
N VAL A 45 -10.55 1.52 -20.04
CA VAL A 45 -10.89 0.31 -20.81
C VAL A 45 -9.73 -0.67 -20.78
N GLU A 46 -8.51 -0.20 -20.91
CA GLU A 46 -7.31 -1.03 -20.87
C GLU A 46 -7.13 -1.69 -19.48
N TYR A 47 -7.48 -0.97 -18.41
CA TYR A 47 -7.50 -1.55 -17.05
C TYR A 47 -8.62 -2.57 -16.87
N GLU A 48 -9.80 -2.37 -17.45
CA GLU A 48 -10.90 -3.33 -17.44
C GLU A 48 -10.47 -4.65 -18.14
N GLU A 49 -9.83 -4.54 -19.31
CA GLU A 49 -9.30 -5.69 -20.04
C GLU A 49 -8.19 -6.41 -19.26
N LEU A 50 -7.27 -5.68 -18.66
CA LEU A 50 -6.23 -6.24 -17.80
C LEU A 50 -6.83 -7.01 -16.63
N CYS A 51 -7.78 -6.43 -15.91
CA CYS A 51 -8.41 -7.06 -14.75
C CYS A 51 -9.22 -8.29 -15.15
N ALA A 52 -9.96 -8.23 -16.24
CA ALA A 52 -10.71 -9.38 -16.78
C ALA A 52 -9.78 -10.53 -17.17
N LYS A 53 -8.66 -10.24 -17.83
CA LYS A 53 -7.65 -11.22 -18.24
C LYS A 53 -7.00 -11.94 -17.06
N VAL A 54 -6.73 -11.20 -15.98
CA VAL A 54 -6.01 -11.71 -14.80
C VAL A 54 -6.95 -12.29 -13.76
N GLY A 55 -8.21 -11.87 -13.74
CA GLY A 55 -9.20 -12.24 -12.73
C GLY A 55 -9.08 -11.42 -11.45
N CYS A 56 -8.52 -10.20 -11.52
CA CYS A 56 -8.48 -9.26 -10.41
C CYS A 56 -9.62 -8.22 -10.52
N ASN A 57 -9.74 -7.34 -9.53
CA ASN A 57 -10.79 -6.35 -9.46
C ASN A 57 -10.28 -4.98 -9.93
N LEU A 58 -11.14 -4.22 -10.61
CA LEU A 58 -10.94 -2.82 -10.89
C LEU A 58 -11.86 -1.99 -9.99
N GLU A 59 -11.29 -0.99 -9.31
CA GLU A 59 -12.03 0.03 -8.56
C GLU A 59 -11.77 1.39 -9.16
N VAL A 60 -12.84 2.14 -9.38
CA VAL A 60 -12.76 3.50 -9.92
C VAL A 60 -13.34 4.45 -8.88
N PHE A 61 -12.53 5.35 -8.35
CA PHE A 61 -13.03 6.36 -7.41
C PHE A 61 -13.33 7.69 -8.11
N ASP A 62 -14.32 8.39 -7.58
CA ASP A 62 -14.68 9.72 -8.06
C ASP A 62 -13.66 10.76 -7.59
N MET A 63 -12.93 11.36 -8.55
CA MET A 63 -11.90 12.35 -8.28
C MET A 63 -12.49 13.66 -7.75
N ASP A 64 -13.66 14.06 -8.21
CA ASP A 64 -14.32 15.26 -7.73
C ASP A 64 -14.81 15.12 -6.30
N GLU A 65 -15.29 13.93 -5.94
CA GLU A 65 -15.63 13.59 -4.56
C GLU A 65 -14.40 13.60 -3.67
N ALA A 66 -13.30 13.01 -4.13
CA ALA A 66 -12.02 13.02 -3.41
C ALA A 66 -11.52 14.45 -3.17
N ARG A 67 -11.63 15.33 -4.17
CA ARG A 67 -11.25 16.75 -4.06
C ARG A 67 -12.10 17.52 -3.07
N LYS A 68 -13.38 17.20 -2.94
CA LYS A 68 -14.30 17.89 -2.01
C LYS A 68 -14.12 17.46 -0.57
N ARG A 69 -13.75 16.20 -0.36
CA ARG A 69 -13.66 15.62 0.99
C ARG A 69 -12.39 15.95 1.74
N TYR A 70 -11.29 16.14 1.01
CA TYR A 70 -9.96 16.22 1.60
C TYR A 70 -9.33 17.58 1.34
N ASP A 71 -8.80 18.19 2.40
CA ASP A 71 -8.07 19.45 2.32
C ASP A 71 -6.83 19.31 1.45
N TYR A 72 -6.86 19.97 0.30
CA TYR A 72 -5.76 19.97 -0.65
C TYR A 72 -4.98 21.26 -0.56
N VAL A 73 -3.69 21.17 -0.29
CA VAL A 73 -2.78 22.29 -0.51
C VAL A 73 -2.62 22.46 -2.03
N HIS A 74 -3.41 23.37 -2.58
CA HIS A 74 -3.41 23.66 -4.00
C HIS A 74 -2.04 24.22 -4.42
N ARG A 75 -1.26 23.45 -5.17
CA ARG A 75 -0.15 24.01 -5.92
C ARG A 75 -0.69 24.55 -7.26
N PRO A 76 -0.39 25.82 -7.61
CA PRO A 76 -0.87 26.41 -8.86
C PRO A 76 -0.24 25.80 -10.13
N SER A 77 0.74 24.94 -10.03
CA SER A 77 1.34 24.28 -11.19
C SER A 77 0.60 23.00 -11.50
N LYS A 78 -0.01 22.94 -12.70
CA LYS A 78 -0.67 21.81 -13.39
C LYS A 78 -0.52 20.50 -12.63
N ALA A 79 -1.49 20.26 -11.78
CA ALA A 79 -1.42 19.38 -10.65
C ALA A 79 -1.04 17.96 -11.07
N ARG A 80 0.09 17.48 -10.60
CA ARG A 80 0.26 16.05 -10.41
C ARG A 80 -0.88 15.60 -9.51
N ARG A 81 -1.72 14.71 -10.00
CA ARG A 81 -2.69 13.97 -9.20
C ARG A 81 -1.88 13.32 -8.07
N SER A 82 -2.24 13.56 -6.83
CA SER A 82 -1.45 13.06 -5.74
C SER A 82 -1.93 11.67 -5.35
N CYS A 83 -1.00 10.79 -5.05
CA CYS A 83 -1.29 9.46 -4.47
C CYS A 83 -2.13 9.56 -3.19
N GLY A 84 -2.05 10.70 -2.48
CA GLY A 84 -2.83 10.95 -1.27
C GLY A 84 -4.34 10.87 -1.48
N GLN A 85 -4.85 11.34 -2.62
CA GLN A 85 -6.28 11.23 -2.94
C GLN A 85 -6.70 9.77 -3.04
N ALA A 86 -5.95 8.98 -3.80
CA ALA A 86 -6.22 7.56 -3.94
C ALA A 86 -6.15 6.83 -2.58
N ARG A 87 -5.13 7.11 -1.77
CA ARG A 87 -4.95 6.47 -0.45
C ARG A 87 -6.08 6.80 0.52
N ASN A 88 -6.61 8.02 0.48
CA ASN A 88 -7.80 8.40 1.26
C ASN A 88 -9.03 7.60 0.80
N MET A 89 -9.22 7.50 -0.51
CA MET A 89 -10.36 6.76 -1.07
C MET A 89 -10.29 5.26 -0.79
N PHE A 90 -9.09 4.68 -0.63
CA PHE A 90 -8.96 3.26 -0.26
C PHE A 90 -9.65 2.92 1.05
N GLN A 91 -9.60 3.81 2.05
CA GLN A 91 -10.30 3.59 3.30
C GLN A 91 -11.83 3.55 3.09
N ASP A 92 -12.36 4.41 2.23
CA ASP A 92 -13.80 4.44 1.93
C ASP A 92 -14.23 3.24 1.10
N ILE A 93 -13.44 2.85 0.10
CA ILE A 93 -13.66 1.64 -0.69
C ILE A 93 -13.65 0.40 0.21
N ALA A 94 -12.65 0.28 1.08
CA ALA A 94 -12.54 -0.84 2.01
C ALA A 94 -13.75 -0.91 2.97
N ARG A 95 -14.17 0.22 3.54
CA ARG A 95 -15.37 0.27 4.41
C ARG A 95 -16.63 -0.11 3.67
N ALA A 96 -16.82 0.40 2.45
CA ALA A 96 -18.00 0.07 1.64
C ALA A 96 -18.08 -1.43 1.31
N LYS A 97 -16.94 -2.10 1.21
CA LYS A 97 -16.83 -3.56 0.95
C LYS A 97 -16.80 -4.41 2.23
N GLY A 98 -16.82 -3.81 3.42
CA GLY A 98 -16.69 -4.53 4.68
C GLY A 98 -15.30 -5.11 4.93
N ILE A 99 -14.27 -4.53 4.32
CA ILE A 99 -12.87 -4.93 4.47
C ILE A 99 -12.26 -4.18 5.66
N ASP A 100 -11.97 -4.89 6.74
CA ASP A 100 -11.37 -4.30 7.94
C ASP A 100 -9.85 -4.29 7.92
N PHE A 101 -9.24 -5.10 7.06
CA PHE A 101 -7.78 -5.23 6.97
C PHE A 101 -7.36 -5.42 5.52
N TYR A 102 -6.50 -4.53 5.05
CA TYR A 102 -5.99 -4.56 3.68
C TYR A 102 -4.54 -4.07 3.60
N ILE A 103 -3.94 -4.23 2.45
CA ILE A 103 -2.58 -3.75 2.14
C ILE A 103 -2.66 -2.80 0.97
N VAL A 104 -1.84 -1.75 1.00
CA VAL A 104 -1.62 -0.85 -0.14
C VAL A 104 -0.18 -0.98 -0.60
N GLN A 105 0.00 -1.11 -1.92
CA GLN A 105 1.31 -1.16 -2.56
C GLN A 105 1.29 -0.41 -3.88
N ASP A 106 2.29 0.43 -4.11
CA ASP A 106 2.44 1.16 -5.36
C ASP A 106 2.62 0.21 -6.56
N ASP A 107 2.30 0.65 -7.77
CA ASP A 107 2.22 -0.18 -8.98
C ASP A 107 3.58 -0.59 -9.59
N ASP A 108 4.69 -0.10 -9.06
CA ASP A 108 6.04 -0.22 -9.62
C ASP A 108 6.94 -1.24 -8.92
N THR A 109 6.44 -2.02 -7.97
CA THR A 109 7.21 -3.05 -7.26
C THR A 109 7.60 -4.20 -8.20
N GLN A 110 8.91 -4.37 -8.41
CA GLN A 110 9.43 -5.39 -9.33
C GLN A 110 9.69 -6.73 -8.65
N ASN A 111 10.16 -6.71 -7.42
CA ASN A 111 10.43 -7.92 -6.65
C ASN A 111 10.46 -7.64 -5.15
N MET A 112 10.45 -8.71 -4.38
CA MET A 112 10.62 -8.67 -2.94
C MET A 112 11.81 -9.53 -2.55
N GLN A 113 12.59 -9.04 -1.60
CA GLN A 113 13.71 -9.78 -1.03
C GLN A 113 13.38 -10.15 0.42
N TYR A 114 13.75 -11.36 0.81
CA TYR A 114 13.74 -11.76 2.21
C TYR A 114 15.09 -11.42 2.84
N LYS A 115 15.07 -10.66 3.93
CA LYS A 115 16.24 -10.29 4.71
C LYS A 115 16.16 -10.95 6.09
N CYS A 116 17.23 -11.57 6.50
CA CYS A 116 17.31 -12.22 7.80
C CYS A 116 18.58 -11.78 8.52
N PHE A 117 18.45 -11.46 9.81
CA PHE A 117 19.55 -10.99 10.67
C PHE A 117 20.38 -9.85 10.06
N GLY A 118 19.74 -9.00 9.28
CA GLY A 118 20.32 -7.78 8.69
C GLY A 118 21.41 -7.99 7.64
N ARG A 119 21.85 -9.20 7.39
CA ARG A 119 22.97 -9.48 6.48
C ARG A 119 22.62 -10.37 5.29
N TYR A 120 21.78 -11.35 5.52
CA TYR A 120 21.41 -12.29 4.47
C TYR A 120 20.21 -11.79 3.67
N LYS A 121 20.37 -11.74 2.36
CA LYS A 121 19.30 -11.37 1.43
C LYS A 121 19.17 -12.43 0.34
N ARG A 122 17.97 -12.81 0.03
CA ARG A 122 17.59 -13.63 -1.11
C ARG A 122 16.24 -13.18 -1.68
N MET A 123 15.92 -13.62 -2.87
CA MET A 123 14.57 -13.43 -3.39
C MET A 123 13.55 -14.07 -2.46
N ALA A 124 12.47 -13.37 -2.21
CA ALA A 124 11.37 -13.88 -1.42
C ALA A 124 10.63 -14.99 -2.17
N THR A 125 10.19 -15.99 -1.44
CA THR A 125 9.29 -17.04 -1.92
C THR A 125 7.84 -16.74 -1.55
N SER A 126 6.88 -17.45 -2.13
CA SER A 126 5.48 -17.36 -1.74
C SER A 126 5.28 -17.65 -0.26
N ASP A 127 5.97 -18.63 0.29
CA ASP A 127 5.89 -18.98 1.70
C ASP A 127 6.43 -17.87 2.63
N ASP A 128 7.50 -17.17 2.20
CA ASP A 128 8.01 -16.02 2.96
C ASP A 128 6.98 -14.90 3.02
N LEU A 129 6.40 -14.57 1.88
CA LEU A 129 5.39 -13.51 1.78
C LEU A 129 4.15 -13.86 2.60
N GLU A 130 3.62 -15.07 2.42
CA GLU A 130 2.44 -15.55 3.14
C GLU A 130 2.67 -15.50 4.65
N ARG A 131 3.79 -16.03 5.12
CA ARG A 131 4.15 -16.02 6.55
C ARG A 131 4.24 -14.62 7.11
N VAL A 132 4.93 -13.70 6.43
CA VAL A 132 5.09 -12.33 6.91
C VAL A 132 3.76 -11.60 6.93
N VAL A 133 2.98 -11.70 5.86
CA VAL A 133 1.68 -11.00 5.73
C VAL A 133 0.73 -11.42 6.85
N TYR A 134 0.57 -12.73 7.10
CA TYR A 134 -0.32 -13.20 8.16
C TYR A 134 0.22 -12.94 9.57
N SER A 135 1.53 -13.02 9.77
CA SER A 135 2.14 -12.67 11.06
C SER A 135 1.94 -11.20 11.41
N VAL A 136 2.11 -10.30 10.43
CA VAL A 136 1.85 -8.87 10.61
C VAL A 136 0.37 -8.62 10.92
N LYS A 137 -0.54 -9.24 10.17
CA LYS A 137 -1.99 -9.13 10.43
C LYS A 137 -2.34 -9.50 11.86
N GLU A 138 -1.87 -10.65 12.33
CA GLU A 138 -2.13 -11.12 13.70
C GLU A 138 -1.52 -10.19 14.76
N MET A 139 -0.29 -9.74 14.53
CA MET A 139 0.37 -8.77 15.41
C MET A 139 -0.42 -7.47 15.51
N MET A 140 -0.83 -6.91 14.36
CA MET A 140 -1.56 -5.65 14.31
C MET A 140 -2.91 -5.75 15.02
N LYS A 141 -3.64 -6.85 14.82
CA LYS A 141 -4.91 -7.09 15.53
C LYS A 141 -4.72 -7.18 17.03
N ARG A 142 -3.75 -7.97 17.51
CA ARG A 142 -3.50 -8.17 18.95
C ARG A 142 -3.04 -6.89 19.65
N ARG A 143 -2.24 -6.08 18.96
CA ARG A 143 -1.63 -4.86 19.54
C ARG A 143 -2.36 -3.59 19.20
N LYS A 144 -3.49 -3.65 18.48
CA LYS A 144 -4.28 -2.51 18.04
C LYS A 144 -3.43 -1.49 17.25
N ILE A 145 -2.58 -2.01 16.37
CA ILE A 145 -1.75 -1.19 15.48
C ILE A 145 -2.61 -0.83 14.26
N GLY A 146 -2.70 0.44 13.94
CA GLY A 146 -3.48 0.93 12.80
C GLY A 146 -2.74 0.80 11.46
N LEU A 147 -1.45 1.16 11.47
CA LEU A 147 -0.59 1.17 10.28
C LEU A 147 0.72 0.43 10.54
N PHE A 148 1.12 -0.40 9.59
CA PHE A 148 2.40 -1.08 9.63
C PHE A 148 2.97 -1.17 8.22
N GLY A 149 4.29 -1.02 8.05
CA GLY A 149 4.95 -1.09 6.74
C GLY A 149 6.15 -2.00 6.73
N LEU A 150 6.47 -2.46 5.53
CA LEU A 150 7.73 -3.14 5.25
C LEU A 150 8.76 -2.12 4.79
N SER A 151 10.05 -2.39 5.07
CA SER A 151 11.14 -1.54 4.63
C SER A 151 11.36 -1.63 3.12
N GLN A 152 11.83 -0.52 2.56
CA GLN A 152 12.33 -0.47 1.18
C GLN A 152 13.84 -0.69 1.13
N THR A 153 14.35 -0.99 -0.06
CA THR A 153 15.79 -0.94 -0.35
C THR A 153 16.30 0.48 -0.13
N GLY A 154 17.17 0.66 0.84
CA GLY A 154 17.66 1.99 1.24
C GLY A 154 17.38 2.28 2.70
N ASP A 155 16.13 2.17 3.14
CA ASP A 155 15.74 2.42 4.53
C ASP A 155 16.28 1.35 5.49
N CYS A 156 16.38 0.12 5.01
CA CYS A 156 16.79 -1.03 5.80
C CYS A 156 18.28 -1.02 6.20
N PHE A 157 19.09 -0.12 5.69
CA PHE A 157 20.51 -0.01 6.05
C PHE A 157 20.77 0.87 7.26
N GLN A 158 19.82 1.71 7.63
CA GLN A 158 20.00 2.73 8.67
C GLN A 158 19.45 2.30 10.04
N VAL A 159 18.73 1.19 10.10
CA VAL A 159 18.07 0.75 11.32
C VAL A 159 18.75 -0.49 11.88
N PRO A 160 19.23 -0.45 13.14
CA PRO A 160 19.74 -1.63 13.83
C PRO A 160 18.65 -2.69 13.92
N TYR A 161 19.07 -3.94 13.80
CA TYR A 161 18.23 -5.14 13.81
C TYR A 161 17.11 -5.11 14.86
N GLU A 162 15.97 -5.71 14.55
CA GLU A 162 14.92 -6.15 15.49
C GLU A 162 14.01 -5.06 16.08
N LYS A 163 14.02 -3.82 15.61
CA LYS A 163 13.11 -2.85 16.19
C LYS A 163 11.86 -2.67 15.36
N LEU A 164 10.74 -3.08 15.93
CA LEU A 164 9.45 -2.46 15.68
C LEU A 164 9.58 -0.99 16.07
N ILE A 165 9.75 -0.11 15.11
CA ILE A 165 9.96 1.29 15.37
C ILE A 165 8.65 2.01 15.12
N ARG A 166 8.33 2.98 15.95
CA ARG A 166 7.39 4.03 15.60
C ARG A 166 8.02 4.83 14.48
N TYR A 167 7.72 4.45 13.25
CA TYR A 167 8.34 5.04 12.08
C TYR A 167 7.30 5.32 11.02
N LYS A 168 7.60 6.30 10.17
CA LYS A 168 6.85 6.59 8.96
C LYS A 168 6.74 5.33 8.11
N VAL A 169 5.52 4.98 7.72
CA VAL A 169 5.23 3.85 6.85
C VAL A 169 5.12 4.39 5.43
N MET A 170 5.91 3.88 4.50
CA MET A 170 5.97 4.40 3.13
C MET A 170 5.38 3.45 2.10
N ASN A 171 5.80 2.19 2.09
CA ASN A 171 5.39 1.22 1.08
C ASN A 171 5.00 -0.12 1.68
N PHE A 172 4.25 -0.91 0.94
CA PHE A 172 3.64 -2.15 1.41
C PHE A 172 2.99 -1.96 2.77
N THR A 173 2.06 -1.02 2.78
CA THR A 173 1.43 -0.55 4.01
C THR A 173 0.22 -1.41 4.36
N PHE A 174 0.24 -1.98 5.54
CA PHE A 174 -0.87 -2.70 6.13
C PHE A 174 -1.79 -1.71 6.85
N TYR A 175 -3.06 -1.81 6.58
CA TYR A 175 -4.13 -1.01 7.17
C TYR A 175 -5.03 -1.87 8.03
N ASN A 176 -5.25 -1.47 9.28
CA ASN A 176 -6.17 -2.11 10.21
C ASN A 176 -7.25 -1.09 10.59
N LEU A 177 -8.34 -1.04 9.83
CA LEU A 177 -9.33 0.03 9.82
C LEU A 177 -9.94 0.39 11.18
N PRO A 178 -10.19 -0.56 12.11
CA PRO A 178 -10.68 -0.22 13.45
C PRO A 178 -9.74 0.68 14.26
N TYR A 179 -8.46 0.76 13.88
CA TYR A 179 -7.42 1.48 14.62
C TYR A 179 -6.66 2.49 13.76
N ILE A 180 -7.30 3.01 12.71
CA ILE A 180 -6.66 3.95 11.80
C ILE A 180 -7.31 5.34 11.91
N TYR A 181 -6.50 6.36 11.73
CA TYR A 181 -6.95 7.73 11.57
C TYR A 181 -7.86 7.89 10.35
N ARG A 182 -9.01 8.57 10.52
CA ARG A 182 -10.04 8.72 9.48
C ARG A 182 -9.87 9.93 8.57
N GLY A 183 -8.86 10.71 8.73
CA GLY A 183 -8.69 11.94 7.96
C GLY A 183 -7.26 12.11 7.51
N GLU A 184 -6.96 11.79 6.29
CA GLU A 184 -5.75 12.27 5.66
C GLU A 184 -6.00 13.70 5.19
N ARG A 185 -5.11 14.60 5.56
CA ARG A 185 -5.11 15.93 4.98
C ARG A 185 -4.24 15.89 3.75
N GLY A 186 -4.67 16.52 2.68
CA GLY A 186 -3.94 16.62 1.43
C GLY A 186 -2.70 17.51 1.55
N VAL A 187 -1.71 17.05 2.30
CA VAL A 187 -0.39 17.68 2.39
C VAL A 187 0.59 16.98 1.46
N GLN A 188 1.66 17.66 1.13
CA GLN A 188 2.66 17.18 0.19
C GLN A 188 3.33 15.85 0.61
N ASP A 189 3.36 15.55 1.90
CA ASP A 189 3.91 14.33 2.49
C ASP A 189 2.77 13.56 3.16
N GLU A 190 1.90 12.95 2.36
CA GLU A 190 0.73 12.21 2.83
C GLU A 190 1.07 11.10 3.83
N ASP A 191 2.18 10.40 3.60
CA ASP A 191 2.67 9.36 4.52
C ASP A 191 3.00 9.94 5.91
N THR A 192 3.62 11.13 5.94
CA THR A 192 3.94 11.81 7.20
C THR A 192 2.67 12.30 7.88
N ALA A 193 1.72 12.84 7.12
CA ALA A 193 0.45 13.30 7.66
C ALA A 193 -0.35 12.15 8.28
N MET A 194 -0.40 11.01 7.61
CA MET A 194 -1.05 9.81 8.13
C MET A 194 -0.39 9.29 9.40
N PHE A 195 0.93 9.25 9.43
CA PHE A 195 1.70 8.82 10.59
C PHE A 195 1.45 9.73 11.80
N VAL A 196 1.57 11.05 11.62
CA VAL A 196 1.35 12.04 12.68
C VAL A 196 -0.12 12.04 13.13
N GLY A 197 -1.07 11.95 12.19
CA GLY A 197 -2.49 11.87 12.50
C GLY A 197 -2.83 10.65 13.35
N ALA A 198 -2.30 9.48 13.01
CA ALA A 198 -2.48 8.27 13.78
C ALA A 198 -1.94 8.40 15.22
N LEU A 199 -0.75 8.96 15.39
CA LEU A 199 -0.15 9.19 16.71
C LEU A 199 -0.96 10.18 17.55
N ASN A 200 -1.45 11.26 16.95
CA ASN A 200 -2.26 12.26 17.63
C ASN A 200 -3.60 11.72 18.16
N GLU A 201 -4.16 10.72 17.49
CA GLU A 201 -5.36 10.01 17.93
C GLU A 201 -5.07 8.85 18.89
N GLY A 202 -3.81 8.64 19.26
CA GLY A 202 -3.40 7.59 20.18
C GLY A 202 -3.28 6.20 19.54
N TYR A 203 -3.28 6.11 18.23
CA TYR A 203 -3.03 4.86 17.51
C TYR A 203 -1.53 4.59 17.39
N PHE A 204 -1.21 3.30 17.24
CA PHE A 204 0.18 2.89 17.01
C PHE A 204 0.42 2.67 15.51
N THR A 205 1.64 3.01 15.12
CA THR A 205 2.18 2.71 13.80
C THR A 205 3.50 1.96 13.96
N GLY A 206 3.91 1.22 12.95
CA GLY A 206 5.15 0.47 13.02
C GLY A 206 5.73 0.15 11.64
N SER A 207 7.02 -0.16 11.63
CA SER A 207 7.71 -0.67 10.45
C SER A 207 8.69 -1.76 10.85
N CYS A 208 8.97 -2.67 9.94
CA CYS A 208 9.92 -3.76 10.14
C CYS A 208 11.07 -3.62 9.15
N ALA A 209 12.30 -3.64 9.66
CA ALA A 209 13.52 -3.59 8.86
C ALA A 209 14.07 -4.98 8.49
N ASP A 210 13.55 -6.04 9.11
CA ASP A 210 13.85 -7.43 8.81
C ASP A 210 12.63 -8.15 8.23
N GLY A 211 12.85 -9.24 7.54
CA GLY A 211 11.80 -9.98 6.86
C GLY A 211 11.74 -9.63 5.37
N LEU A 212 10.68 -9.03 4.91
CA LEU A 212 10.53 -8.66 3.51
C LEU A 212 10.99 -7.24 3.24
N ILE A 213 11.74 -7.06 2.17
CA ILE A 213 12.20 -5.78 1.65
C ILE A 213 11.69 -5.65 0.23
N LEU A 214 11.06 -4.51 -0.04
CA LEU A 214 10.62 -4.16 -1.39
C LEU A 214 11.78 -3.64 -2.21
N GLN A 215 11.89 -4.10 -3.44
CA GLN A 215 12.77 -3.51 -4.42
C GLN A 215 11.94 -2.75 -5.45
N GLN A 216 12.01 -1.44 -5.37
CA GLN A 216 11.53 -0.55 -6.41
C GLN A 216 12.70 -0.19 -7.31
N MET A 217 12.44 -0.07 -8.61
CA MET A 217 13.39 0.60 -9.51
C MET A 217 13.10 2.10 -9.45
N PRO A 218 14.12 2.96 -9.57
CA PRO A 218 13.91 4.36 -9.79
C PRO A 218 12.93 4.53 -10.95
N SER A 219 11.91 5.36 -10.76
CA SER A 219 11.08 5.81 -11.87
C SER A 219 11.97 6.53 -12.87
N ALA A 220 12.05 6.02 -14.09
CA ALA A 220 12.74 6.69 -15.18
C ALA A 220 12.05 8.00 -15.56
#